data_98820df6db098135b28ccab32774dbcc
#
_entry.id   98820df6db098135b28ccab32774dbcc
#
_cell.length_a   1.000
_cell.length_b   1.000
_cell.length_c   1.000
_cell.angle_alpha   90.00
_cell.angle_beta   90.00
_cell.angle_gamma   90.00
#
_symmetry.space_group_name_H-M   'P 1'
#
loop_
_entity.id
_entity.type
_entity.pdbx_description
1 polymer ?
#
loop_
_entity_poly.entity_id
_entity_poly.type
_entity_poly.pdbx_seq_one_letter_code
_entity_poly.pdbx_strand_id
1 'polypeptide(L)'
;MNRTILKNGILVALASVALTGPLKAQGLPPGFPREGSKKVLENSRVIIWDATWPKGKAVVLHQHPVDYLSVTLVEGVVKVTGRDGTSSLATAPFGAVRFNRAGTTHSEEGVSDQQRRAIMVELKTVPSPAEAAVTGSGFPRDGATKALENERVAVWDATWVQGQQIPKRRQGRDAVVIFLKGGVIRQSPEGAAVRDTRRNVGDVLYIPAGTDVPSEEATQDPPRAVFIELK
;
A
#
# COMPACT_ATOMS: atom_id res chain seq x y z
N MET A 1 5.93 32.85 89.40
CA MET A 1 6.83 31.89 88.75
C MET A 1 6.12 31.39 87.50
N ASN A 2 6.38 32.04 86.36
CA ASN A 2 5.78 31.65 85.06
C ASN A 2 6.85 31.06 84.18
N ARG A 3 6.66 29.80 83.74
CA ARG A 3 7.58 29.11 82.81
C ARG A 3 6.93 29.23 81.38
N THR A 4 7.63 29.97 80.52
CA THR A 4 7.33 30.05 79.08
C THR A 4 7.94 28.88 78.35
N ILE A 5 7.13 28.07 77.70
CA ILE A 5 7.56 26.94 76.84
C ILE A 5 7.68 27.46 75.42
N LEU A 6 8.91 27.50 74.88
CA LEU A 6 9.16 27.70 73.47
C LEU A 6 8.82 26.43 72.69
N LYS A 7 7.89 26.52 71.73
CA LYS A 7 7.65 25.48 70.76
C LYS A 7 8.47 25.77 69.51
N ASN A 8 9.47 24.90 69.22
CA ASN A 8 10.24 24.91 67.99
C ASN A 8 9.40 24.27 66.87
N GLY A 9 8.93 25.07 65.90
CA GLY A 9 8.32 24.60 64.71
C GLY A 9 9.38 24.27 63.64
N ILE A 10 9.48 23.03 63.24
CA ILE A 10 10.32 22.59 62.09
C ILE A 10 9.56 22.89 60.81
N LEU A 11 10.08 23.80 60.00
CA LEU A 11 9.57 24.09 58.68
C LEU A 11 10.21 23.11 57.70
N VAL A 12 9.46 22.12 57.19
CA VAL A 12 9.90 21.20 56.13
C VAL A 12 9.59 21.86 54.78
N ALA A 13 10.62 22.36 54.12
CA ALA A 13 10.52 22.85 52.75
C ALA A 13 10.49 21.66 51.77
N LEU A 14 9.33 21.40 51.16
CA LEU A 14 9.20 20.47 50.06
C LEU A 14 9.73 21.13 48.76
N ALA A 15 10.94 20.74 48.35
CA ALA A 15 11.48 21.13 47.08
C ALA A 15 10.84 20.26 45.94
N SER A 16 9.92 20.86 45.21
CA SER A 16 9.36 20.22 43.99
C SER A 16 10.38 20.32 42.86
N VAL A 17 11.06 19.20 42.55
CA VAL A 17 11.92 19.09 41.39
C VAL A 17 11.02 18.89 40.15
N ALA A 18 10.82 19.96 39.40
CA ALA A 18 10.19 19.87 38.07
C ALA A 18 11.19 19.21 37.10
N LEU A 19 10.96 17.94 36.74
CA LEU A 19 11.67 17.26 35.66
C LEU A 19 11.20 17.85 34.33
N THR A 20 11.84 18.92 33.85
CA THR A 20 11.70 19.42 32.51
C THR A 20 12.69 18.69 31.60
N GLY A 21 12.40 17.44 31.27
CA GLY A 21 13.08 16.76 30.18
C GLY A 21 12.61 17.38 28.83
N PRO A 22 13.49 17.50 27.81
CA PRO A 22 13.09 18.01 26.52
C PRO A 22 11.97 17.09 25.96
N LEU A 23 10.78 17.64 25.76
CA LEU A 23 9.72 17.01 24.97
C LEU A 23 10.29 16.80 23.56
N LYS A 24 10.72 15.57 23.26
CA LYS A 24 11.00 15.19 21.87
C LYS A 24 9.70 15.44 21.10
N ALA A 25 9.74 16.35 20.13
CA ALA A 25 8.63 16.54 19.19
C ALA A 25 8.35 15.17 18.58
N GLN A 26 7.28 14.50 19.00
CA GLN A 26 6.86 13.24 18.38
C GLN A 26 6.45 13.59 16.96
N GLY A 27 7.14 12.98 15.99
CA GLY A 27 6.74 13.08 14.57
C GLY A 27 5.29 12.60 14.38
N LEU A 28 4.68 12.99 13.29
CA LEU A 28 3.34 12.52 12.94
C LEU A 28 3.32 10.99 12.86
N PRO A 29 2.22 10.33 13.24
CA PRO A 29 2.09 8.88 13.06
C PRO A 29 2.16 8.52 11.57
N PRO A 30 2.58 7.30 11.21
CA PRO A 30 2.51 6.80 9.84
C PRO A 30 1.05 6.60 9.41
N GLY A 31 0.79 6.58 8.08
CA GLY A 31 -0.55 6.34 7.53
C GLY A 31 -1.09 4.94 7.83
N PHE A 32 -0.20 3.97 8.09
CA PHE A 32 -0.54 2.58 8.40
C PHE A 32 0.36 2.04 9.53
N PRO A 33 -0.17 1.10 10.37
CA PRO A 33 -1.55 0.58 10.38
C PRO A 33 -2.56 1.60 10.93
N ARG A 34 -3.83 1.49 10.52
CA ARG A 34 -4.95 2.29 11.02
C ARG A 34 -6.25 1.50 11.02
N GLU A 35 -7.30 2.04 11.67
CA GLU A 35 -8.66 1.48 11.54
C GLU A 35 -9.08 1.42 10.07
N GLY A 36 -9.75 0.35 9.66
CA GLY A 36 -10.12 0.09 8.27
C GLY A 36 -8.96 -0.35 7.38
N SER A 37 -7.80 -0.72 7.93
CA SER A 37 -6.69 -1.32 7.17
C SER A 37 -6.31 -2.70 7.67
N LYS A 38 -5.98 -3.59 6.73
CA LYS A 38 -5.45 -4.92 6.98
C LYS A 38 -4.17 -5.11 6.19
N LYS A 39 -3.09 -5.55 6.86
CA LYS A 39 -1.85 -5.92 6.17
C LYS A 39 -2.09 -7.19 5.37
N VAL A 40 -1.83 -7.14 4.05
CA VAL A 40 -1.97 -8.26 3.12
C VAL A 40 -0.66 -9.00 2.96
N LEU A 41 0.44 -8.23 2.81
CA LEU A 41 1.77 -8.76 2.59
C LEU A 41 2.83 -7.79 3.12
N GLU A 42 3.93 -8.33 3.58
CA GLU A 42 5.15 -7.56 3.86
C GLU A 42 6.38 -8.40 3.51
N ASN A 43 7.33 -7.77 2.83
CA ASN A 43 8.65 -8.35 2.55
C ASN A 43 9.73 -7.25 2.58
N SER A 44 10.93 -7.53 2.06
CA SER A 44 12.01 -6.55 2.02
C SER A 44 11.74 -5.35 1.09
N ARG A 45 10.83 -5.47 0.11
CA ARG A 45 10.57 -4.46 -0.94
C ARG A 45 9.34 -3.62 -0.67
N VAL A 46 8.28 -4.23 -0.13
CA VAL A 46 6.96 -3.60 0.01
C VAL A 46 6.27 -3.95 1.31
N ILE A 47 5.35 -3.08 1.74
CA ILE A 47 4.26 -3.41 2.64
C ILE A 47 2.95 -3.13 1.89
N ILE A 48 2.04 -4.10 1.88
CA ILE A 48 0.77 -4.00 1.16
C ILE A 48 -0.39 -4.05 2.15
N TRP A 49 -1.29 -3.07 2.03
CA TRP A 49 -2.45 -2.91 2.87
C TRP A 49 -3.72 -2.95 2.03
N ASP A 50 -4.75 -3.64 2.51
CA ASP A 50 -6.12 -3.50 2.05
C ASP A 50 -6.79 -2.46 2.95
N ALA A 51 -7.12 -1.30 2.40
CA ALA A 51 -7.58 -0.14 3.15
C ALA A 51 -8.96 0.30 2.73
N THR A 52 -9.80 0.60 3.72
CA THR A 52 -11.14 1.16 3.55
C THR A 52 -11.26 2.51 4.25
N TRP A 53 -12.20 3.34 3.79
CA TRP A 53 -12.56 4.63 4.38
C TRP A 53 -14.05 4.64 4.74
N PRO A 54 -14.41 4.15 5.95
CA PRO A 54 -15.77 4.16 6.42
C PRO A 54 -16.32 5.60 6.54
N LYS A 55 -17.59 5.80 6.17
CA LYS A 55 -18.24 7.11 6.27
C LYS A 55 -18.20 7.65 7.70
N GLY A 56 -17.79 8.92 7.84
CA GLY A 56 -17.70 9.62 9.13
C GLY A 56 -16.57 9.14 10.04
N LYS A 57 -15.67 8.25 9.55
CA LYS A 57 -14.48 7.83 10.29
C LYS A 57 -13.27 8.62 9.82
N ALA A 58 -12.83 9.54 10.67
CA ALA A 58 -11.65 10.34 10.38
C ALA A 58 -10.36 9.54 10.68
N VAL A 59 -9.46 9.55 9.73
CA VAL A 59 -8.05 9.16 9.93
C VAL A 59 -7.30 10.41 10.36
N VAL A 60 -6.66 10.36 11.52
CA VAL A 60 -5.91 11.50 12.08
C VAL A 60 -4.81 11.99 11.14
N LEU A 61 -4.35 13.21 11.35
CA LEU A 61 -3.22 13.76 10.61
C LEU A 61 -2.01 12.82 10.73
N HIS A 62 -1.52 12.34 9.60
CA HIS A 62 -0.43 11.38 9.51
C HIS A 62 0.54 11.76 8.37
N GLN A 63 1.70 11.11 8.36
CA GLN A 63 2.69 11.27 7.30
C GLN A 63 3.10 9.91 6.75
N HIS A 64 3.13 9.79 5.42
CA HIS A 64 3.64 8.59 4.76
C HIS A 64 5.18 8.60 4.76
N PRO A 65 5.84 7.65 5.44
CA PRO A 65 7.30 7.65 5.58
C PRO A 65 8.03 7.25 4.30
N VAL A 66 7.35 6.59 3.37
CA VAL A 66 7.88 6.08 2.11
C VAL A 66 6.96 6.42 0.95
N ASP A 67 7.47 6.33 -0.29
CA ASP A 67 6.64 6.40 -1.49
C ASP A 67 5.61 5.28 -1.49
N TYR A 68 4.42 5.55 -2.01
CA TYR A 68 3.36 4.53 -2.07
C TYR A 68 2.46 4.70 -3.28
N LEU A 69 1.85 3.57 -3.68
CA LEU A 69 0.78 3.57 -4.68
C LEU A 69 -0.55 3.22 -4.02
N SER A 70 -1.64 3.73 -4.61
CA SER A 70 -3.00 3.27 -4.32
C SER A 70 -3.64 2.73 -5.58
N VAL A 71 -4.30 1.56 -5.48
CA VAL A 71 -5.09 0.95 -6.56
C VAL A 71 -6.53 0.83 -6.07
N THR A 72 -7.44 1.58 -6.67
CA THR A 72 -8.85 1.67 -6.24
C THR A 72 -9.62 0.41 -6.59
N LEU A 73 -10.22 -0.27 -5.61
CA LEU A 73 -11.08 -1.45 -5.77
C LEU A 73 -12.57 -1.14 -5.63
N VAL A 74 -12.92 -0.12 -4.86
CA VAL A 74 -14.28 0.37 -4.71
C VAL A 74 -14.23 1.89 -4.72
N GLU A 75 -15.04 2.49 -5.57
CA GLU A 75 -15.17 3.96 -5.63
C GLU A 75 -15.78 4.50 -4.36
N GLY A 76 -15.49 5.74 -4.06
CA GLY A 76 -16.03 6.47 -2.94
C GLY A 76 -15.37 7.82 -2.82
N VAL A 77 -15.96 8.70 -2.02
CA VAL A 77 -15.47 10.05 -1.79
C VAL A 77 -14.78 10.12 -0.45
N VAL A 78 -13.55 10.61 -0.46
CA VAL A 78 -12.75 10.87 0.75
C VAL A 78 -12.45 12.36 0.82
N LYS A 79 -12.77 12.98 1.93
CA LYS A 79 -12.30 14.33 2.26
C LYS A 79 -10.85 14.20 2.72
N VAL A 80 -9.97 14.88 2.03
CA VAL A 80 -8.53 14.93 2.36
C VAL A 80 -8.24 16.33 2.86
N THR A 81 -7.60 16.44 4.03
CA THR A 81 -7.24 17.73 4.64
C THR A 81 -5.72 17.77 4.82
N GLY A 82 -5.08 18.72 4.16
CA GLY A 82 -3.66 18.97 4.26
C GLY A 82 -3.23 19.48 5.65
N ARG A 83 -1.92 19.54 5.87
CA ARG A 83 -1.33 20.05 7.11
C ARG A 83 -1.68 21.53 7.38
N ASP A 84 -1.94 22.30 6.34
CA ASP A 84 -2.37 23.70 6.39
C ASP A 84 -3.86 23.89 6.69
N GLY A 85 -4.61 22.80 6.87
CA GLY A 85 -6.04 22.81 7.08
C GLY A 85 -6.89 22.89 5.80
N THR A 86 -6.26 23.06 4.63
CA THR A 86 -6.98 23.08 3.35
C THR A 86 -7.58 21.71 3.06
N SER A 87 -8.85 21.65 2.72
CA SER A 87 -9.56 20.41 2.44
C SER A 87 -10.03 20.32 1.00
N SER A 88 -10.00 19.12 0.44
CA SER A 88 -10.58 18.79 -0.86
C SER A 88 -11.29 17.45 -0.83
N LEU A 89 -12.21 17.25 -1.79
CA LEU A 89 -12.87 15.96 -1.98
C LEU A 89 -12.11 15.17 -3.05
N ALA A 90 -11.59 14.00 -2.66
CA ALA A 90 -10.87 13.09 -3.54
C ALA A 90 -11.76 11.95 -3.97
N THR A 91 -11.93 11.78 -5.27
CA THR A 91 -12.55 10.62 -5.91
C THR A 91 -11.50 9.86 -6.72
N ALA A 92 -11.69 8.58 -6.90
CA ALA A 92 -10.88 7.78 -7.81
C ALA A 92 -11.75 6.66 -8.39
N PRO A 93 -11.82 6.55 -9.73
CA PRO A 93 -12.59 5.49 -10.37
C PRO A 93 -11.98 4.11 -10.09
N PHE A 94 -12.79 3.07 -10.24
CA PHE A 94 -12.35 1.68 -10.14
C PHE A 94 -11.14 1.42 -11.06
N GLY A 95 -10.11 0.77 -10.51
CA GLY A 95 -8.87 0.47 -11.22
C GLY A 95 -7.87 1.64 -11.31
N ALA A 96 -8.24 2.85 -10.85
CA ALA A 96 -7.31 3.97 -10.87
C ALA A 96 -6.07 3.69 -10.02
N VAL A 97 -4.90 4.00 -10.58
CA VAL A 97 -3.61 3.93 -9.91
C VAL A 97 -3.09 5.34 -9.65
N ARG A 98 -2.66 5.60 -8.42
CA ARG A 98 -2.00 6.86 -8.05
C ARG A 98 -0.68 6.57 -7.35
N PHE A 99 0.35 7.29 -7.73
CA PHE A 99 1.65 7.30 -7.05
C PHE A 99 1.75 8.54 -6.16
N ASN A 100 2.20 8.37 -4.94
CA ASN A 100 2.39 9.43 -3.96
C ASN A 100 3.80 9.35 -3.37
N ARG A 101 4.41 10.51 -3.12
CA ARG A 101 5.76 10.61 -2.57
C ARG A 101 5.79 10.43 -1.06
N ALA A 102 6.92 9.95 -0.57
CA ALA A 102 7.26 10.03 0.84
C ALA A 102 7.13 11.48 1.35
N GLY A 103 6.76 11.61 2.63
CA GLY A 103 6.53 12.93 3.23
C GLY A 103 5.11 13.49 3.02
N THR A 104 4.30 12.89 2.14
CA THR A 104 2.87 13.28 2.00
C THR A 104 2.20 13.26 3.36
N THR A 105 1.60 14.39 3.74
CA THR A 105 1.02 14.61 5.07
C THR A 105 -0.42 15.09 4.94
N HIS A 106 -1.36 14.36 5.50
CA HIS A 106 -2.78 14.69 5.48
C HIS A 106 -3.58 13.94 6.56
N SER A 107 -4.82 14.38 6.78
CA SER A 107 -5.88 13.59 7.40
C SER A 107 -6.91 13.22 6.35
N GLU A 108 -7.68 12.16 6.59
CA GLU A 108 -8.67 11.64 5.65
C GLU A 108 -9.98 11.31 6.36
N GLU A 109 -11.10 11.43 5.66
CA GLU A 109 -12.41 11.03 6.16
C GLU A 109 -13.28 10.52 5.01
N GLY A 110 -13.82 9.32 5.12
CA GLY A 110 -14.83 8.82 4.18
C GLY A 110 -16.12 9.64 4.31
N VAL A 111 -16.62 10.20 3.20
CA VAL A 111 -17.84 11.08 3.23
C VAL A 111 -18.99 10.55 2.37
N SER A 112 -18.76 9.56 1.53
CA SER A 112 -19.80 8.90 0.71
C SER A 112 -20.41 7.69 1.42
N ASP A 113 -21.67 7.34 1.07
CA ASP A 113 -22.32 6.12 1.56
C ASP A 113 -21.60 4.87 1.07
N GLN A 114 -21.15 4.88 -0.20
CA GLN A 114 -20.27 3.83 -0.70
C GLN A 114 -18.88 4.03 -0.11
N GLN A 115 -18.46 3.05 0.67
CA GLN A 115 -17.15 3.04 1.32
C GLN A 115 -16.04 2.79 0.30
N ARG A 116 -15.14 3.76 0.13
CA ARG A 116 -13.96 3.57 -0.71
C ARG A 116 -13.10 2.42 -0.17
N ARG A 117 -12.58 1.59 -1.09
CA ARG A 117 -11.57 0.56 -0.81
C ARG A 117 -10.44 0.63 -1.81
N ALA A 118 -9.20 0.51 -1.34
CA ALA A 118 -8.03 0.48 -2.19
C ALA A 118 -6.94 -0.45 -1.63
N ILE A 119 -6.15 -1.04 -2.52
CA ILE A 119 -4.89 -1.66 -2.13
C ILE A 119 -3.82 -0.56 -2.13
N MET A 120 -3.14 -0.44 -0.98
CA MET A 120 -2.04 0.50 -0.78
C MET A 120 -0.74 -0.27 -0.79
N VAL A 121 0.23 0.16 -1.60
CA VAL A 121 1.55 -0.47 -1.75
C VAL A 121 2.62 0.51 -1.33
N GLU A 122 3.14 0.38 -0.13
CA GLU A 122 4.26 1.16 0.39
C GLU A 122 5.57 0.58 -0.14
N LEU A 123 6.42 1.41 -0.73
CA LEU A 123 7.68 1.04 -1.38
C LEU A 123 8.85 1.25 -0.41
N LYS A 124 9.37 0.17 0.16
CA LYS A 124 10.55 0.24 1.03
C LYS A 124 11.77 0.76 0.27
N THR A 125 12.61 1.53 0.96
CA THR A 125 13.87 2.03 0.41
C THR A 125 14.94 0.97 0.62
N VAL A 126 15.11 0.12 -0.37
CA VAL A 126 16.22 -0.85 -0.42
C VAL A 126 16.87 -0.76 -1.80
N PRO A 127 18.17 -1.05 -1.93
CA PRO A 127 18.79 -1.16 -3.23
C PRO A 127 17.99 -2.14 -4.11
N SER A 128 17.67 -1.73 -5.35
CA SER A 128 17.06 -2.65 -6.29
C SER A 128 18.04 -3.79 -6.54
N PRO A 129 17.63 -5.06 -6.52
CA PRO A 129 18.47 -6.14 -7.02
C PRO A 129 18.88 -5.79 -8.45
N ALA A 130 20.10 -6.19 -8.83
CA ALA A 130 20.49 -6.08 -10.23
C ALA A 130 19.39 -6.69 -11.10
N GLU A 131 19.04 -5.99 -12.19
CA GLU A 131 18.00 -6.46 -13.11
C GLU A 131 18.38 -7.88 -13.59
N ALA A 132 17.56 -8.86 -13.26
CA ALA A 132 17.80 -10.23 -13.68
C ALA A 132 17.74 -10.30 -15.21
N ALA A 133 18.61 -11.11 -15.82
CA ALA A 133 18.57 -11.30 -17.27
C ALA A 133 17.15 -11.71 -17.69
N VAL A 134 16.48 -10.85 -18.44
CA VAL A 134 15.08 -11.03 -18.85
C VAL A 134 15.05 -11.94 -20.08
N THR A 135 14.51 -13.12 -19.93
CA THR A 135 14.14 -13.96 -21.07
C THR A 135 12.63 -13.86 -21.29
N GLY A 136 12.24 -13.04 -22.26
CA GLY A 136 10.82 -12.74 -22.51
C GLY A 136 10.27 -11.66 -21.58
N SER A 137 9.96 -10.49 -22.16
CA SER A 137 9.29 -9.41 -21.43
C SER A 137 7.85 -9.82 -21.11
N GLY A 138 7.41 -9.59 -19.87
CA GLY A 138 6.01 -9.67 -19.52
C GLY A 138 5.19 -8.54 -20.17
N PHE A 139 5.88 -7.46 -20.55
CA PHE A 139 5.29 -6.25 -21.13
C PHE A 139 6.26 -5.56 -22.11
N PRO A 140 5.75 -4.87 -23.16
CA PRO A 140 4.33 -4.78 -23.51
C PRO A 140 3.77 -6.10 -24.06
N ARG A 141 2.46 -6.32 -23.94
CA ARG A 141 1.75 -7.45 -24.50
C ARG A 141 0.31 -7.05 -24.87
N ASP A 142 -0.36 -7.86 -25.69
CA ASP A 142 -1.77 -7.66 -26.00
C ASP A 142 -2.62 -7.66 -24.72
N GLY A 143 -3.63 -6.82 -24.70
CA GLY A 143 -4.49 -6.63 -23.53
C GLY A 143 -3.83 -5.85 -22.40
N ALA A 144 -2.63 -5.27 -22.59
CA ALA A 144 -1.95 -4.46 -21.58
C ALA A 144 -1.72 -3.02 -22.04
N THR A 145 -1.95 -2.08 -21.11
CA THR A 145 -1.69 -0.64 -21.32
C THR A 145 -0.82 -0.14 -20.18
N LYS A 146 0.20 0.65 -20.50
CA LYS A 146 1.01 1.30 -19.47
C LYS A 146 0.20 2.40 -18.79
N ALA A 147 -0.05 2.25 -17.50
CA ALA A 147 -0.85 3.18 -16.71
C ALA A 147 -0.01 4.30 -16.10
N LEU A 148 1.25 4.00 -15.70
CA LEU A 148 2.16 4.93 -15.05
C LEU A 148 3.60 4.44 -15.18
N GLU A 149 4.55 5.37 -15.26
CA GLU A 149 5.98 5.06 -15.12
C GLU A 149 6.72 6.22 -14.47
N ASN A 150 7.62 5.91 -13.56
CA ASN A 150 8.57 6.86 -12.97
C ASN A 150 9.87 6.12 -12.58
N GLU A 151 10.73 6.78 -11.81
CA GLU A 151 12.02 6.22 -11.36
C GLU A 151 11.87 5.03 -10.38
N ARG A 152 10.70 4.86 -9.75
CA ARG A 152 10.44 3.82 -8.74
C ARG A 152 9.70 2.61 -9.30
N VAL A 153 8.81 2.82 -10.27
CA VAL A 153 7.90 1.79 -10.77
C VAL A 153 7.59 1.96 -12.25
N ALA A 154 7.23 0.83 -12.89
CA ALA A 154 6.45 0.78 -14.12
C ALA A 154 5.15 0.05 -13.84
N VAL A 155 4.01 0.65 -14.20
CA VAL A 155 2.67 0.11 -13.89
C VAL A 155 1.92 -0.18 -15.17
N TRP A 156 1.38 -1.39 -15.25
CA TRP A 156 0.60 -1.87 -16.38
C TRP A 156 -0.79 -2.28 -15.92
N ASP A 157 -1.81 -1.88 -16.65
CA ASP A 157 -3.16 -2.41 -16.55
C ASP A 157 -3.31 -3.49 -17.61
N ALA A 158 -3.53 -4.72 -17.21
CA ALA A 158 -3.47 -5.86 -18.12
C ALA A 158 -4.64 -6.82 -17.94
N THR A 159 -5.22 -7.22 -19.05
CA THR A 159 -6.23 -8.26 -19.16
C THR A 159 -5.60 -9.49 -19.81
N TRP A 160 -5.93 -10.69 -19.31
CA TRP A 160 -5.65 -11.94 -20.03
C TRP A 160 -6.67 -12.07 -21.15
N VAL A 161 -6.20 -11.95 -22.39
CA VAL A 161 -7.09 -12.08 -23.56
C VAL A 161 -7.46 -13.55 -23.73
N GLN A 162 -8.76 -13.84 -23.79
CA GLN A 162 -9.24 -15.22 -23.95
C GLN A 162 -8.73 -15.85 -25.25
N GLY A 163 -8.25 -17.08 -25.16
CA GLY A 163 -7.70 -17.81 -26.30
C GLY A 163 -6.28 -17.36 -26.69
N GLN A 164 -5.67 -16.42 -25.97
CA GLN A 164 -4.29 -16.02 -26.15
C GLN A 164 -3.42 -16.54 -25.02
N GLN A 165 -2.43 -17.33 -25.35
CA GLN A 165 -1.45 -17.81 -24.41
C GLN A 165 -0.37 -16.74 -24.20
N ILE A 166 -0.12 -16.39 -22.95
CA ILE A 166 1.05 -15.60 -22.54
C ILE A 166 2.21 -16.59 -22.41
N PRO A 167 3.31 -16.41 -23.17
CA PRO A 167 4.45 -17.34 -23.12
C PRO A 167 5.08 -17.40 -21.74
N LYS A 168 5.77 -18.52 -21.46
CA LYS A 168 6.65 -18.61 -20.29
C LYS A 168 7.69 -17.50 -20.34
N ARG A 169 8.01 -16.95 -19.18
CA ARG A 169 8.97 -15.85 -19.06
C ARG A 169 9.72 -15.90 -17.74
N ARG A 170 10.90 -15.29 -17.72
CA ARG A 170 11.61 -15.03 -16.48
C ARG A 170 11.32 -13.61 -16.05
N GLN A 171 10.79 -13.44 -14.83
CA GLN A 171 10.46 -12.13 -14.28
C GLN A 171 11.73 -11.30 -14.09
N GLY A 172 11.84 -10.16 -14.77
CA GLY A 172 13.05 -9.33 -14.75
C GLY A 172 13.19 -8.48 -13.49
N ARG A 173 12.06 -8.04 -12.94
CA ARG A 173 11.98 -7.19 -11.75
C ARG A 173 10.98 -7.75 -10.76
N ASP A 174 11.14 -7.41 -9.48
CA ASP A 174 10.09 -7.67 -8.51
C ASP A 174 8.77 -7.03 -8.97
N ALA A 175 7.66 -7.75 -8.85
CA ALA A 175 6.37 -7.24 -9.25
C ALA A 175 5.28 -7.52 -8.21
N VAL A 176 4.40 -6.54 -8.02
CA VAL A 176 3.12 -6.69 -7.31
C VAL A 176 2.00 -6.77 -8.33
N VAL A 177 1.14 -7.77 -8.21
CA VAL A 177 -0.03 -7.96 -9.08
C VAL A 177 -1.28 -7.84 -8.25
N ILE A 178 -2.19 -6.93 -8.62
CA ILE A 178 -3.45 -6.67 -7.91
C ILE A 178 -4.60 -6.92 -8.87
N PHE A 179 -5.44 -7.92 -8.58
CA PHE A 179 -6.54 -8.31 -9.45
C PHE A 179 -7.73 -7.34 -9.32
N LEU A 180 -8.11 -6.76 -10.45
CA LEU A 180 -9.27 -5.87 -10.59
C LEU A 180 -10.52 -6.64 -11.04
N LYS A 181 -10.36 -7.72 -11.79
CA LYS A 181 -11.43 -8.62 -12.20
C LYS A 181 -10.98 -10.06 -11.95
N GLY A 182 -11.84 -10.85 -11.35
CA GLY A 182 -11.61 -12.28 -11.14
C GLY A 182 -11.69 -13.07 -12.44
N GLY A 183 -11.29 -14.34 -12.36
CA GLY A 183 -11.31 -15.28 -13.48
C GLY A 183 -10.44 -16.49 -13.20
N VAL A 184 -10.26 -17.35 -14.21
CA VAL A 184 -9.45 -18.55 -14.11
C VAL A 184 -8.27 -18.47 -15.06
N ILE A 185 -7.06 -18.57 -14.48
CA ILE A 185 -5.80 -18.62 -15.21
C ILE A 185 -5.30 -20.06 -15.19
N ARG A 186 -5.15 -20.65 -16.37
CA ARG A 186 -4.43 -21.90 -16.57
C ARG A 186 -2.95 -21.61 -16.67
N GLN A 187 -2.18 -22.31 -15.87
CA GLN A 187 -0.72 -22.26 -15.89
C GLN A 187 -0.16 -23.60 -16.34
N SER A 188 0.71 -23.58 -17.34
CA SER A 188 1.34 -24.77 -17.91
C SER A 188 2.85 -24.73 -17.64
N PRO A 189 3.30 -25.18 -16.45
CA PRO A 189 4.72 -25.24 -16.14
C PRO A 189 5.38 -26.38 -16.93
N GLU A 190 6.65 -26.17 -17.30
CA GLU A 190 7.44 -27.19 -17.99
C GLU A 190 7.73 -28.36 -17.03
N GLY A 191 7.48 -29.58 -17.48
CA GLY A 191 7.74 -30.79 -16.70
C GLY A 191 6.83 -31.02 -15.50
N ALA A 192 5.75 -30.23 -15.34
CA ALA A 192 4.80 -30.38 -14.25
C ALA A 192 3.34 -30.32 -14.74
N ALA A 193 2.41 -30.72 -13.87
CA ALA A 193 1.00 -30.74 -14.20
C ALA A 193 0.45 -29.31 -14.43
N VAL A 194 -0.42 -29.19 -15.43
CA VAL A 194 -1.19 -27.99 -15.70
C VAL A 194 -2.11 -27.68 -14.52
N ARG A 195 -2.20 -26.39 -14.15
CA ARG A 195 -3.03 -25.95 -13.01
C ARG A 195 -3.94 -24.81 -13.42
N ASP A 196 -5.21 -24.93 -13.06
CA ASP A 196 -6.16 -23.83 -13.14
C ASP A 196 -6.23 -23.12 -11.78
N THR A 197 -6.00 -21.83 -11.78
CA THR A 197 -6.03 -21.01 -10.56
C THR A 197 -7.09 -19.94 -10.69
N ARG A 198 -8.07 -19.94 -9.79
CA ARG A 198 -9.08 -18.88 -9.69
C ARG A 198 -8.48 -17.67 -8.98
N ARG A 199 -8.76 -16.50 -9.54
CA ARG A 199 -8.43 -15.19 -8.96
C ARG A 199 -9.72 -14.43 -8.65
N ASN A 200 -9.67 -13.62 -7.60
CA ASN A 200 -10.78 -12.77 -7.18
C ASN A 200 -10.36 -11.30 -7.18
N VAL A 201 -11.33 -10.40 -7.19
CA VAL A 201 -11.06 -8.96 -7.03
C VAL A 201 -10.38 -8.70 -5.68
N GLY A 202 -9.27 -7.98 -5.71
CA GLY A 202 -8.48 -7.67 -4.52
C GLY A 202 -7.44 -8.73 -4.15
N ASP A 203 -7.36 -9.85 -4.88
CA ASP A 203 -6.22 -10.77 -4.71
C ASP A 203 -4.92 -10.04 -5.04
N VAL A 204 -3.90 -10.29 -4.23
CA VAL A 204 -2.56 -9.70 -4.37
C VAL A 204 -1.51 -10.79 -4.49
N LEU A 205 -0.63 -10.66 -5.47
CA LEU A 205 0.55 -11.53 -5.62
C LEU A 205 1.82 -10.67 -5.58
N TYR A 206 2.88 -11.26 -5.07
CA TYR A 206 4.24 -10.75 -5.24
C TYR A 206 5.04 -11.77 -6.05
N ILE A 207 5.67 -11.31 -7.12
CA ILE A 207 6.50 -12.13 -8.02
C ILE A 207 7.93 -11.60 -7.91
N PRO A 208 8.85 -12.33 -7.25
CA PRO A 208 10.24 -11.92 -7.17
C PRO A 208 10.93 -11.86 -8.54
N ALA A 209 11.90 -10.96 -8.70
CA ALA A 209 12.81 -10.98 -9.82
C ALA A 209 13.51 -12.35 -9.93
N GLY A 210 13.72 -12.81 -11.15
CA GLY A 210 14.30 -14.13 -11.41
C GLY A 210 13.33 -15.31 -11.31
N THR A 211 12.05 -15.08 -10.97
CA THR A 211 11.02 -16.13 -10.97
C THR A 211 10.73 -16.61 -12.38
N ASP A 212 10.76 -17.92 -12.62
CA ASP A 212 10.26 -18.50 -13.86
C ASP A 212 8.72 -18.59 -13.81
N VAL A 213 8.07 -17.71 -14.56
CA VAL A 213 6.61 -17.67 -14.69
C VAL A 213 6.22 -18.60 -15.83
N PRO A 214 5.41 -19.63 -15.58
CA PRO A 214 4.96 -20.56 -16.62
C PRO A 214 4.10 -19.82 -17.67
N SER A 215 3.82 -20.48 -18.79
CA SER A 215 2.84 -19.97 -19.72
C SER A 215 1.46 -19.89 -19.06
N GLU A 216 0.72 -18.85 -19.41
CA GLU A 216 -0.58 -18.53 -18.81
C GLU A 216 -1.64 -18.33 -19.89
N GLU A 217 -2.86 -18.77 -19.62
CA GLU A 217 -4.03 -18.58 -20.49
C GLU A 217 -5.28 -18.35 -19.66
N ALA A 218 -6.15 -17.42 -20.08
CA ALA A 218 -7.48 -17.28 -19.49
C ALA A 218 -8.40 -18.36 -20.03
N THR A 219 -8.93 -19.22 -19.17
CA THR A 219 -9.85 -20.30 -19.56
C THR A 219 -11.30 -19.94 -19.36
N GLN A 220 -11.61 -19.13 -18.35
CA GLN A 220 -12.96 -18.63 -18.04
C GLN A 220 -12.83 -17.22 -17.46
N ASP A 221 -13.77 -16.34 -17.85
CA ASP A 221 -13.88 -14.99 -17.33
C ASP A 221 -12.51 -14.28 -17.28
N PRO A 222 -12.00 -13.78 -18.42
CA PRO A 222 -10.65 -13.23 -18.48
C PRO A 222 -10.37 -12.27 -17.32
N PRO A 223 -9.39 -12.56 -16.46
CA PRO A 223 -9.06 -11.68 -15.35
C PRO A 223 -8.38 -10.40 -15.85
N ARG A 224 -8.47 -9.34 -15.05
CA ARG A 224 -7.75 -8.07 -15.25
C ARG A 224 -6.99 -7.73 -13.96
N ALA A 225 -5.76 -7.26 -14.11
CA ALA A 225 -4.96 -6.87 -12.96
C ALA A 225 -4.07 -5.67 -13.26
N VAL A 226 -3.72 -4.95 -12.20
CA VAL A 226 -2.61 -3.98 -12.21
C VAL A 226 -1.33 -4.71 -11.85
N PHE A 227 -0.32 -4.57 -12.70
CA PHE A 227 1.04 -5.03 -12.45
C PHE A 227 1.91 -3.83 -12.11
N ILE A 228 2.59 -3.87 -10.98
CA ILE A 228 3.51 -2.84 -10.49
C ILE A 228 4.90 -3.46 -10.47
N GLU A 229 5.72 -3.17 -11.50
CA GLU A 229 7.12 -3.58 -11.55
C GLU A 229 7.96 -2.59 -10.73
N LEU A 230 8.76 -3.08 -9.78
CA LEU A 230 9.59 -2.30 -8.87
C LEU A 230 10.98 -2.07 -9.51
N LYS A 231 11.37 -0.80 -9.64
CA LYS A 231 12.68 -0.40 -10.17
C LYS A 231 13.74 -0.30 -9.07
#